data_54fb2133f8954f020fcde6af07e01d25
#
_entry.id   54fb2133f8954f020fcde6af07e01d25
#
_cell.length_a   1.000
_cell.length_b   1.000
_cell.length_c   1.000
_cell.angle_alpha   90.00
_cell.angle_beta   90.00
_cell.angle_gamma   90.00
#
_symmetry.space_group_name_H-M   'P 1'
#
loop_
_entity.id
_entity.type
_entity.pdbx_description
1 polymer ?
#
loop_
_entity_poly.entity_id
_entity_poly.type
_entity_poly.pdbx_seq_one_letter_code
_entity_poly.pdbx_strand_id
1 'polypeptide(L)'
;MGLWLTIKQKGQQIMRLSNGDVLLHWPLAQHIITAGWLYNDGSLHRALDFRAAVGTPVYAAEGGTVETAYRWNGKRTQGDINSYGNMLKLRHADYRGGRLETLYAHLSKLCVAQGETVYEGQLIGYSGDTGNCYGAHLHFEVRYKNRRVHPLNWLDADF
;
A
#
# COMPACT_ATOMS: atom_id res chain seq x y z
N MET A 1 -25.21 3.25 6.81
CA MET A 1 -24.13 3.82 5.97
C MET A 1 -23.59 5.08 6.62
N GLY A 2 -22.32 5.13 6.88
CA GLY A 2 -21.68 6.31 7.44
C GLY A 2 -21.44 7.39 6.39
N LEU A 3 -21.54 8.66 6.82
CA LEU A 3 -21.11 9.78 6.01
C LEU A 3 -19.57 9.79 5.96
N TRP A 4 -19.03 10.02 4.77
CA TRP A 4 -17.62 10.15 4.56
C TRP A 4 -17.17 11.59 4.80
N LEU A 5 -16.21 11.77 5.68
CA LEU A 5 -15.54 13.05 5.87
C LEU A 5 -14.16 12.95 5.26
N THR A 6 -13.90 13.77 4.24
CA THR A 6 -12.57 13.87 3.64
C THR A 6 -11.91 15.16 4.10
N ILE A 7 -10.79 15.06 4.78
CA ILE A 7 -9.96 16.21 5.12
C ILE A 7 -8.96 16.39 3.97
N LYS A 8 -9.16 17.44 3.17
CA LYS A 8 -8.36 17.70 1.98
C LYS A 8 -7.19 18.65 2.28
N GLN A 9 -6.14 18.13 2.87
CA GLN A 9 -4.85 18.84 2.89
C GLN A 9 -3.79 17.94 2.28
N LYS A 10 -2.94 18.53 1.43
CA LYS A 10 -1.83 17.78 0.82
C LYS A 10 -0.97 17.17 1.91
N GLY A 11 -0.77 15.84 1.88
CA GLY A 11 -0.01 15.10 2.89
C GLY A 11 -0.78 14.77 4.17
N GLN A 12 -2.03 15.26 4.32
CA GLN A 12 -2.87 15.01 5.50
C GLN A 12 -4.31 14.63 5.13
N GLN A 13 -4.51 14.16 3.91
CA GLN A 13 -5.82 13.74 3.48
C GLN A 13 -6.14 12.38 4.10
N ILE A 14 -7.11 12.34 4.98
CA ILE A 14 -7.57 11.12 5.65
C ILE A 14 -9.05 10.96 5.32
N MET A 15 -9.41 9.82 4.78
CA MET A 15 -10.80 9.44 4.65
C MET A 15 -11.29 8.84 5.96
N ARG A 16 -12.38 9.38 6.51
CA ARG A 16 -12.95 8.92 7.77
C ARG A 16 -14.43 8.66 7.63
N LEU A 17 -14.91 7.65 8.33
CA LEU A 17 -16.31 7.49 8.60
C LEU A 17 -16.81 8.59 9.57
N SER A 18 -18.12 8.79 9.63
CA SER A 18 -18.73 9.74 10.56
C SER A 18 -18.41 9.45 12.03
N ASN A 19 -18.06 8.21 12.37
CA ASN A 19 -17.62 7.80 13.71
C ASN A 19 -16.13 8.06 13.97
N GLY A 20 -15.39 8.60 12.99
CA GLY A 20 -13.97 8.90 13.09
C GLY A 20 -13.03 7.77 12.67
N ASP A 21 -13.53 6.62 12.27
CA ASP A 21 -12.69 5.51 11.81
C ASP A 21 -12.03 5.84 10.47
N VAL A 22 -10.75 5.51 10.35
CA VAL A 22 -9.98 5.68 9.12
C VAL A 22 -10.33 4.58 8.14
N LEU A 23 -10.57 4.98 6.89
CA LEU A 23 -10.62 4.04 5.78
C LEU A 23 -9.58 4.42 4.73
N LEU A 24 -8.85 3.41 4.28
CA LEU A 24 -7.89 3.54 3.22
C LEU A 24 -8.54 3.19 1.88
N HIS A 25 -8.14 3.91 0.83
CA HIS A 25 -8.50 3.54 -0.53
C HIS A 25 -7.76 2.28 -0.97
N TRP A 26 -8.41 1.52 -1.85
CA TRP A 26 -7.74 0.43 -2.53
C TRP A 26 -6.60 0.98 -3.40
N PRO A 27 -5.44 0.30 -3.39
CA PRO A 27 -4.26 0.83 -4.09
C PRO A 27 -4.33 0.69 -5.61
N LEU A 28 -5.33 0.01 -6.14
CA LEU A 28 -5.55 -0.18 -7.58
C LEU A 28 -7.03 -0.35 -7.89
N ALA A 29 -7.38 -0.20 -9.19
CA ALA A 29 -8.78 -0.18 -9.62
C ALA A 29 -9.46 -1.55 -9.54
N GLN A 30 -8.74 -2.65 -9.82
CA GLN A 30 -9.28 -4.01 -9.73
C GLN A 30 -8.94 -4.64 -8.37
N HIS A 31 -9.96 -5.08 -7.66
CA HIS A 31 -9.83 -5.60 -6.30
C HIS A 31 -9.87 -7.14 -6.29
N ILE A 32 -8.96 -7.78 -7.02
CA ILE A 32 -8.87 -9.24 -7.08
C ILE A 32 -7.69 -9.71 -6.23
N ILE A 33 -7.99 -10.27 -5.08
CA ILE A 33 -6.98 -10.75 -4.12
C ILE A 33 -6.55 -12.16 -4.54
N THR A 34 -5.25 -12.35 -4.76
CA THR A 34 -4.66 -13.64 -5.11
C THR A 34 -3.97 -14.32 -3.93
N ALA A 35 -3.52 -13.54 -2.93
CA ALA A 35 -3.05 -14.06 -1.65
C ALA A 35 -3.49 -13.11 -0.53
N GLY A 36 -4.10 -13.68 0.50
CA GLY A 36 -4.61 -12.95 1.66
C GLY A 36 -3.62 -12.90 2.82
N TRP A 37 -4.13 -12.56 4.00
CA TRP A 37 -3.35 -12.47 5.23
C TRP A 37 -2.61 -13.77 5.57
N LEU A 38 -3.21 -14.90 5.25
CA LEU A 38 -2.59 -16.21 5.30
C LEU A 38 -2.40 -16.75 3.88
N TYR A 39 -1.30 -17.45 3.66
CA TYR A 39 -1.12 -18.28 2.46
C TYR A 39 -2.02 -19.52 2.54
N ASN A 40 -2.17 -20.24 1.41
CA ASN A 40 -2.99 -21.44 1.33
C ASN A 40 -2.52 -22.56 2.28
N ASP A 41 -1.24 -22.58 2.65
CA ASP A 41 -0.66 -23.52 3.61
C ASP A 41 -0.86 -23.11 5.07
N GLY A 42 -1.55 -21.98 5.32
CA GLY A 42 -1.81 -21.45 6.66
C GLY A 42 -0.68 -20.58 7.25
N SER A 43 0.47 -20.46 6.57
CA SER A 43 1.53 -19.55 7.01
C SER A 43 1.14 -18.09 6.87
N LEU A 44 1.75 -17.21 7.67
CA LEU A 44 1.46 -15.79 7.68
C LEU A 44 2.09 -15.09 6.46
N HIS A 45 1.25 -14.47 5.64
CA HIS A 45 1.67 -13.54 4.59
C HIS A 45 1.84 -12.12 5.12
N ARG A 46 0.91 -11.71 5.98
CA ARG A 46 0.84 -10.38 6.61
C ARG A 46 0.72 -9.24 5.59
N ALA A 47 0.01 -9.48 4.51
CA ALA A 47 -0.20 -8.57 3.41
C ALA A 47 -1.39 -9.02 2.57
N LEU A 48 -1.70 -8.26 1.53
CA LEU A 48 -2.56 -8.69 0.44
C LEU A 48 -1.75 -8.65 -0.86
N ASP A 49 -1.87 -9.69 -1.66
CA ASP A 49 -1.44 -9.67 -3.05
C ASP A 49 -2.67 -9.49 -3.95
N PHE A 50 -2.57 -8.54 -4.88
CA PHE A 50 -3.61 -8.27 -5.86
C PHE A 50 -3.17 -8.72 -7.24
N ARG A 51 -4.09 -9.32 -8.00
CA ARG A 51 -3.86 -9.54 -9.42
C ARG A 51 -3.61 -8.20 -10.11
N ALA A 52 -2.47 -8.08 -10.77
CA ALA A 52 -2.10 -6.89 -11.52
C ALA A 52 -1.09 -7.27 -12.60
N ALA A 53 -1.45 -7.08 -13.86
CA ALA A 53 -0.49 -7.18 -14.95
C ALA A 53 0.59 -6.10 -14.81
N VAL A 54 1.80 -6.38 -15.29
CA VAL A 54 2.88 -5.38 -15.32
C VAL A 54 2.38 -4.09 -15.95
N GLY A 55 2.62 -2.96 -15.29
CA GLY A 55 2.20 -1.65 -15.77
C GLY A 55 0.80 -1.22 -15.32
N THR A 56 0.16 -1.94 -14.38
CA THR A 56 -1.10 -1.49 -13.79
C THR A 56 -0.85 -0.30 -12.87
N PRO A 57 -1.63 0.79 -13.02
CA PRO A 57 -1.48 1.96 -12.15
C PRO A 57 -1.71 1.63 -10.68
N VAL A 58 -0.83 2.16 -9.83
CA VAL A 58 -0.90 2.02 -8.38
C VAL A 58 -1.11 3.39 -7.75
N TYR A 59 -2.07 3.47 -6.86
CA TYR A 59 -2.51 4.73 -6.24
C TYR A 59 -2.25 4.73 -4.74
N ALA A 60 -1.96 5.91 -4.21
CA ALA A 60 -1.80 6.09 -2.76
C ALA A 60 -3.10 5.77 -2.03
N ALA A 61 -3.05 4.84 -1.09
CA ALA A 61 -4.22 4.46 -0.28
C ALA A 61 -4.69 5.60 0.64
N GLU A 62 -3.80 6.53 0.95
CA GLU A 62 -4.06 7.72 1.76
C GLU A 62 -3.00 8.77 1.46
N GLY A 63 -3.31 10.03 1.74
CA GLY A 63 -2.34 11.11 1.68
C GLY A 63 -1.24 10.97 2.72
N GLY A 64 -0.09 11.54 2.45
CA GLY A 64 1.04 11.50 3.36
C GLY A 64 2.35 11.86 2.70
N THR A 65 3.42 11.33 3.25
CA THR A 65 4.79 11.55 2.78
C THR A 65 5.40 10.24 2.33
N VAL A 66 6.12 10.27 1.21
CA VAL A 66 6.91 9.13 0.74
C VAL A 66 8.09 8.95 1.69
N GLU A 67 8.00 8.01 2.60
CA GLU A 67 9.04 7.73 3.58
C GLU A 67 10.20 6.96 2.96
N THR A 68 9.88 6.00 2.08
CA THR A 68 10.86 5.17 1.40
C THR A 68 10.47 5.02 -0.07
N ALA A 69 11.42 5.27 -0.96
CA ALA A 69 11.34 4.94 -2.37
C ALA A 69 12.58 4.10 -2.70
N TYR A 70 12.43 2.79 -2.71
CA TYR A 70 13.53 1.86 -2.90
C TYR A 70 13.56 1.35 -4.34
N ARG A 71 14.74 1.42 -4.97
CA ARG A 71 14.96 0.89 -6.31
C ARG A 71 15.63 -0.47 -6.23
N TRP A 72 15.03 -1.45 -6.88
CA TRP A 72 15.53 -2.82 -6.95
C TRP A 72 16.90 -2.86 -7.64
N ASN A 73 17.81 -3.66 -7.10
CA ASN A 73 19.16 -3.83 -7.67
C ASN A 73 19.24 -4.89 -8.80
N GLY A 74 18.11 -5.48 -9.17
CA GLY A 74 18.04 -6.49 -10.23
C GLY A 74 18.28 -7.92 -9.77
N LYS A 75 18.61 -8.13 -8.50
CA LYS A 75 18.88 -9.47 -7.94
C LYS A 75 17.72 -9.93 -7.07
N ARG A 76 17.32 -11.20 -7.21
CA ARG A 76 16.28 -11.79 -6.37
C ARG A 76 16.88 -12.25 -5.06
N THR A 77 16.40 -11.67 -3.96
CA THR A 77 16.82 -11.98 -2.60
C THR A 77 15.60 -12.31 -1.74
N GLN A 78 15.82 -12.89 -0.57
CA GLN A 78 14.75 -13.18 0.39
C GLN A 78 15.07 -12.52 1.72
N GLY A 79 14.01 -12.01 2.39
CA GLY A 79 14.10 -11.55 3.77
C GLY A 79 14.74 -10.18 3.98
N ASP A 80 15.05 -9.44 2.92
CA ASP A 80 15.62 -8.10 2.99
C ASP A 80 14.77 -7.09 2.22
N ILE A 81 15.11 -5.80 2.29
CA ILE A 81 14.37 -4.75 1.59
C ILE A 81 14.34 -4.98 0.08
N ASN A 82 15.43 -5.52 -0.48
CA ASN A 82 15.52 -5.76 -1.91
C ASN A 82 14.55 -6.85 -2.40
N SER A 83 14.08 -7.72 -1.50
CA SER A 83 13.06 -8.73 -1.83
C SER A 83 11.73 -8.12 -2.25
N TYR A 84 11.43 -6.89 -1.82
CA TYR A 84 10.26 -6.13 -2.28
C TYR A 84 10.38 -5.63 -3.72
N GLY A 85 11.57 -5.69 -4.34
CA GLY A 85 11.80 -5.06 -5.64
C GLY A 85 11.76 -3.55 -5.54
N ASN A 86 11.26 -2.89 -6.59
CA ASN A 86 10.94 -1.46 -6.48
C ASN A 86 9.78 -1.30 -5.51
N MET A 87 9.94 -0.48 -4.49
CA MET A 87 9.00 -0.39 -3.38
C MET A 87 8.80 1.05 -2.95
N LEU A 88 7.57 1.38 -2.60
CA LEU A 88 7.19 2.63 -1.95
C LEU A 88 6.59 2.35 -0.59
N LYS A 89 6.99 3.11 0.41
CA LYS A 89 6.33 3.14 1.71
C LYS A 89 5.89 4.57 1.99
N LEU A 90 4.59 4.75 2.23
CA LEU A 90 4.00 6.03 2.57
C LEU A 90 3.74 6.10 4.06
N ARG A 91 4.11 7.23 4.65
CA ARG A 91 3.71 7.57 6.01
C ARG A 91 2.52 8.52 5.97
N HIS A 92 1.46 8.11 6.62
CA HIS A 92 0.22 8.89 6.75
C HIS A 92 0.21 9.67 8.07
N ALA A 93 -0.80 10.52 8.27
CA ALA A 93 -1.02 11.14 9.57
C ALA A 93 -1.26 10.06 10.62
N ASP A 94 -0.81 10.30 11.85
CA ASP A 94 -1.02 9.38 12.95
C ASP A 94 -2.52 9.16 13.17
N TYR A 95 -2.86 7.91 13.43
CA TYR A 95 -4.22 7.52 13.76
C TYR A 95 -4.29 7.11 15.22
N ARG A 96 -5.11 7.81 16.01
CA ARG A 96 -5.26 7.56 17.46
C ARG A 96 -3.89 7.43 18.16
N GLY A 97 -2.98 8.38 17.85
CA GLY A 97 -1.63 8.40 18.40
C GLY A 97 -0.68 7.33 17.86
N GLY A 98 -1.10 6.50 16.93
CA GLY A 98 -0.29 5.44 16.33
C GLY A 98 0.17 5.78 14.91
N ARG A 99 1.40 5.39 14.60
CA ARG A 99 1.99 5.54 13.27
C ARG A 99 1.27 4.65 12.28
N LEU A 100 0.77 5.23 11.19
CA LEU A 100 0.08 4.53 10.10
C LEU A 100 0.90 4.64 8.82
N GLU A 101 1.16 3.51 8.18
CA GLU A 101 1.94 3.42 6.95
C GLU A 101 1.31 2.42 5.98
N THR A 102 1.52 2.65 4.67
CA THR A 102 1.20 1.67 3.62
C THR A 102 2.42 1.40 2.79
N LEU A 103 2.55 0.16 2.31
CA LEU A 103 3.69 -0.29 1.52
C LEU A 103 3.22 -0.97 0.25
N TYR A 104 3.88 -0.65 -0.86
CA TYR A 104 3.56 -1.09 -2.22
C TYR A 104 4.81 -1.70 -2.83
N ALA A 105 4.80 -2.98 -3.15
CA ALA A 105 5.99 -3.71 -3.57
C ALA A 105 5.86 -4.32 -4.97
N HIS A 106 6.98 -4.80 -5.49
CA HIS A 106 7.13 -5.43 -6.81
C HIS A 106 6.78 -4.50 -7.97
N LEU A 107 7.01 -3.18 -7.79
CA LEU A 107 6.65 -2.18 -8.78
C LEU A 107 7.58 -2.24 -9.99
N SER A 108 7.05 -1.93 -11.18
CA SER A 108 7.85 -1.75 -12.39
C SER A 108 8.41 -0.34 -12.50
N LYS A 109 7.68 0.64 -11.94
CA LYS A 109 8.07 2.04 -12.00
C LYS A 109 7.63 2.78 -10.74
N LEU A 110 8.50 3.65 -10.23
CA LEU A 110 8.21 4.62 -9.19
C LEU A 110 7.91 5.97 -9.82
N CYS A 111 6.76 6.58 -9.51
CA CYS A 111 6.35 7.89 -10.03
C CYS A 111 6.59 9.02 -9.03
N VAL A 112 7.02 8.69 -7.81
CA VAL A 112 7.29 9.65 -6.73
C VAL A 112 8.64 9.34 -6.10
N ALA A 113 9.23 10.35 -5.46
CA ALA A 113 10.52 10.25 -4.81
C ALA A 113 10.37 10.35 -3.29
N GLN A 114 11.35 9.81 -2.56
CA GLN A 114 11.42 9.94 -1.11
C GLN A 114 11.35 11.41 -0.69
N GLY A 115 10.52 11.69 0.30
CA GLY A 115 10.29 13.04 0.82
C GLY A 115 9.14 13.79 0.14
N GLU A 116 8.64 13.32 -1.01
CA GLU A 116 7.48 13.94 -1.65
C GLU A 116 6.21 13.76 -0.82
N THR A 117 5.35 14.75 -0.90
CA THR A 117 4.00 14.71 -0.34
C THR A 117 3.03 14.23 -1.40
N VAL A 118 2.16 13.28 -1.05
CA VAL A 118 1.17 12.70 -1.96
C VAL A 118 -0.25 12.88 -1.43
N TYR A 119 -1.22 12.85 -2.34
CA TYR A 119 -2.64 12.83 -2.01
C TYR A 119 -3.17 11.40 -2.01
N GLU A 120 -4.26 11.20 -1.29
CA GLU A 120 -5.10 10.01 -1.43
C GLU A 120 -5.54 9.85 -2.89
N GLY A 121 -5.36 8.64 -3.44
CA GLY A 121 -5.71 8.36 -4.83
C GLY A 121 -4.74 8.89 -5.87
N GLN A 122 -3.63 9.53 -5.46
CA GLN A 122 -2.61 9.97 -6.40
C GLN A 122 -1.88 8.76 -7.01
N LEU A 123 -1.61 8.82 -8.33
CA LEU A 123 -0.77 7.85 -9.00
C LEU A 123 0.65 7.92 -8.41
N ILE A 124 1.14 6.81 -7.87
CA ILE A 124 2.47 6.76 -7.23
C ILE A 124 3.43 5.81 -7.94
N GLY A 125 2.93 4.90 -8.77
CA GLY A 125 3.75 3.95 -9.50
C GLY A 125 2.94 3.03 -10.36
N TYR A 126 3.61 2.03 -10.92
CA TYR A 126 3.00 0.99 -11.73
C TYR A 126 3.44 -0.38 -11.21
N SER A 127 2.54 -1.34 -11.18
CA SER A 127 2.81 -2.69 -10.73
C SER A 127 3.78 -3.42 -11.66
N GLY A 128 4.41 -4.46 -11.16
CA GLY A 128 5.40 -5.22 -11.91
C GLY A 128 5.63 -6.61 -11.34
N ASP A 129 6.84 -7.11 -11.54
CA ASP A 129 7.29 -8.42 -11.07
C ASP A 129 8.73 -8.36 -10.52
N THR A 130 9.14 -7.20 -10.04
CA THR A 130 10.47 -6.96 -9.49
C THR A 130 10.63 -7.55 -8.09
N GLY A 131 11.88 -7.81 -7.69
CA GLY A 131 12.18 -8.41 -6.39
C GLY A 131 11.94 -9.91 -6.35
N ASN A 132 11.62 -10.43 -5.17
CA ASN A 132 11.27 -11.84 -4.97
C ASN A 132 9.82 -12.08 -5.39
N CYS A 133 9.59 -12.05 -6.70
CA CYS A 133 8.26 -12.10 -7.31
C CYS A 133 8.32 -13.00 -8.55
N TYR A 134 7.52 -14.05 -8.57
CA TYR A 134 7.49 -15.07 -9.63
C TYR A 134 6.17 -15.08 -10.40
N GLY A 135 5.60 -13.94 -10.58
CA GLY A 135 4.34 -13.72 -11.29
C GLY A 135 3.86 -12.32 -10.96
N ALA A 136 3.51 -11.52 -11.97
CA ALA A 136 3.15 -10.12 -11.78
C ALA A 136 1.98 -9.98 -10.80
N HIS A 137 2.15 -9.18 -9.77
CA HIS A 137 1.12 -8.83 -8.78
C HIS A 137 1.53 -7.57 -8.01
N LEU A 138 0.58 -6.97 -7.31
CA LEU A 138 0.88 -5.94 -6.34
C LEU A 138 0.84 -6.55 -4.94
N HIS A 139 1.95 -6.41 -4.21
CA HIS A 139 2.03 -6.73 -2.79
C HIS A 139 1.77 -5.47 -1.98
N PHE A 140 0.76 -5.50 -1.12
CA PHE A 140 0.29 -4.35 -0.36
C PHE A 140 0.25 -4.65 1.13
N GLU A 141 0.90 -3.79 1.93
CA GLU A 141 0.92 -3.89 3.39
C GLU A 141 0.29 -2.65 4.01
N VAL A 142 -0.41 -2.86 5.10
CA VAL A 142 -0.78 -1.79 6.05
C VAL A 142 0.01 -2.03 7.33
N ARG A 143 0.64 -0.97 7.83
CA ARG A 143 1.41 -1.01 9.09
C ARG A 143 0.84 0.00 10.07
N TYR A 144 0.56 -0.47 11.26
CA TYR A 144 0.06 0.37 12.34
C TYR A 144 0.84 0.08 13.62
N LYS A 145 1.37 1.15 14.26
CA LYS A 145 2.24 1.03 15.45
C LYS A 145 3.42 0.09 15.21
N ASN A 146 4.07 0.22 14.04
CA ASN A 146 5.23 -0.57 13.61
C ASN A 146 4.95 -2.06 13.44
N ARG A 147 3.70 -2.46 13.24
CA ARG A 147 3.30 -3.85 12.98
C ARG A 147 2.52 -3.92 11.69
N ARG A 148 2.72 -4.99 10.93
CA ARG A 148 1.81 -5.32 9.84
C ARG A 148 0.46 -5.71 10.43
N VAL A 149 -0.61 -5.13 9.90
CA VAL A 149 -1.98 -5.39 10.30
C VAL A 149 -2.77 -5.86 9.09
N HIS A 150 -3.89 -6.53 9.33
CA HIS A 150 -4.71 -7.08 8.23
C HIS A 150 -5.29 -5.94 7.39
N PRO A 151 -4.88 -5.81 6.10
CA PRO A 151 -5.29 -4.65 5.29
C PRO A 151 -6.81 -4.53 5.11
N LEU A 152 -7.56 -5.64 5.08
CA LEU A 152 -9.01 -5.60 4.91
C LEU A 152 -9.74 -4.92 6.07
N ASN A 153 -9.12 -4.80 7.23
CA ASN A 153 -9.68 -4.05 8.35
C ASN A 153 -9.54 -2.53 8.17
N TRP A 154 -8.77 -2.09 7.18
CA TRP A 154 -8.44 -0.69 6.94
C TRP A 154 -8.94 -0.20 5.58
N LEU A 155 -9.14 -1.08 4.62
CA LEU A 155 -9.58 -0.74 3.28
C LEU A 155 -11.08 -0.48 3.24
N ASP A 156 -11.47 0.44 2.34
CA ASP A 156 -12.87 0.73 2.06
C ASP A 156 -13.56 -0.52 1.49
N ALA A 157 -14.63 -0.95 2.13
CA ALA A 157 -15.41 -2.09 1.67
C ALA A 157 -16.46 -1.71 0.59
N ASP A 158 -16.72 -0.42 0.42
CA ASP A 158 -17.72 0.11 -0.51
C ASP A 158 -17.08 0.54 -1.82
N PHE A 159 -16.80 -0.41 -2.67
CA PHE A 159 -16.21 -0.13 -3.98
C PHE A 159 -17.06 -0.68 -5.12
#